data_59784932147da840b9face0b0fd0958f
#
_entry.id   59784932147da840b9face0b0fd0958f
#
_cell.length_a   1.000
_cell.length_b   1.000
_cell.length_c   1.000
_cell.angle_alpha   90.00
_cell.angle_beta   90.00
_cell.angle_gamma   90.00
#
_symmetry.space_group_name_H-M   'P 1'
#
loop_
_entity.id
_entity.type
_entity.pdbx_description
1 polymer ?
#
loop_
_entity_poly.entity_id
_entity_poly.type
_entity_poly.pdbx_seq_one_letter_code
_entity_poly.pdbx_strand_id
1 'polypeptide(L)'
;MATMPASFPYMPERRMFRWDLTIDVPPKQQADTRTWLESRATPYGHYPDTLPDVGPWAAGFARAAIEAVLDLRDKRQLERWMLPLLFNAFKHLSFREEGDEETRTACIPVTWRASEPSPGKVEASVVIRGAARCYAVALRLQEFKGRWMTTALEIA
;
A
#
# COMPACT_ATOMS: atom_id res chain seq x y z
N MET A 1 11.99 -13.98 -45.47
CA MET A 1 12.76 -13.36 -44.37
C MET A 1 11.85 -13.20 -43.19
N ALA A 2 12.12 -13.92 -42.11
CA ALA A 2 11.42 -13.71 -40.85
C ALA A 2 11.93 -12.40 -40.24
N THR A 3 11.08 -11.39 -40.16
CA THR A 3 11.37 -10.17 -39.40
C THR A 3 11.41 -10.57 -37.93
N MET A 4 12.57 -10.50 -37.30
CA MET A 4 12.64 -10.68 -35.85
C MET A 4 11.76 -9.59 -35.23
N PRO A 5 10.86 -9.97 -34.28
CA PRO A 5 10.14 -8.95 -33.56
C PRO A 5 11.17 -8.04 -32.89
N ALA A 6 10.97 -6.75 -33.05
CA ALA A 6 11.76 -5.77 -32.33
C ALA A 6 11.74 -6.18 -30.86
N SER A 7 12.91 -6.48 -30.30
CA SER A 7 13.01 -6.75 -28.88
C SER A 7 12.50 -5.49 -28.21
N PHE A 8 11.37 -5.60 -27.50
CA PHE A 8 10.92 -4.52 -26.65
C PHE A 8 12.11 -4.16 -25.75
N PRO A 9 12.47 -2.88 -25.67
CA PRO A 9 13.51 -2.48 -24.76
C PRO A 9 13.15 -3.02 -23.38
N TYR A 10 14.08 -3.71 -22.74
CA TYR A 10 13.92 -4.18 -21.36
C TYR A 10 13.48 -2.99 -20.53
N MET A 11 12.20 -2.98 -20.17
CA MET A 11 11.70 -2.03 -19.19
C MET A 11 12.09 -2.59 -17.82
N PRO A 12 13.02 -1.96 -17.12
CA PRO A 12 13.36 -2.40 -15.78
C PRO A 12 12.09 -2.50 -14.95
N GLU A 13 11.95 -3.56 -14.19
CA GLU A 13 10.85 -3.68 -13.25
C GLU A 13 10.78 -2.40 -12.41
N ARG A 14 9.70 -1.66 -12.57
CA ARG A 14 9.49 -0.40 -11.83
C ARG A 14 9.02 -0.63 -10.39
N ARG A 15 9.10 -1.87 -9.92
CA ARG A 15 8.77 -2.17 -8.53
C ARG A 15 9.79 -1.52 -7.62
N MET A 16 9.33 -0.57 -6.82
CA MET A 16 10.16 0.14 -5.85
C MET A 16 10.11 -0.49 -4.46
N PHE A 17 8.99 -1.10 -4.13
CA PHE A 17 8.77 -1.77 -2.85
C PHE A 17 7.64 -2.80 -2.97
N ARG A 18 7.77 -3.92 -2.28
CA ARG A 18 6.71 -4.91 -2.12
C ARG A 18 6.86 -5.63 -0.78
N TRP A 19 5.79 -5.70 -0.04
CA TRP A 19 5.67 -6.53 1.13
C TRP A 19 4.26 -7.12 1.21
N ASP A 20 4.16 -8.42 1.46
CA ASP A 20 2.89 -9.15 1.55
C ASP A 20 2.97 -10.16 2.69
N LEU A 21 2.00 -10.09 3.62
CA LEU A 21 1.90 -11.03 4.74
C LEU A 21 1.97 -12.49 4.29
N THR A 22 1.36 -12.82 3.14
CA THR A 22 1.29 -14.19 2.65
C THR A 22 2.59 -14.68 1.99
N ILE A 23 3.52 -13.80 1.69
CA ILE A 23 4.78 -14.11 0.99
C ILE A 23 6.00 -13.85 1.87
N ASP A 24 6.02 -12.71 2.55
CA ASP A 24 7.22 -12.22 3.23
C ASP A 24 7.31 -12.63 4.70
N VAL A 25 6.29 -13.31 5.21
CA VAL A 25 6.24 -13.81 6.59
C VAL A 25 6.29 -15.33 6.60
N PRO A 26 7.12 -15.96 7.44
CA PRO A 26 7.15 -17.43 7.56
C PRO A 26 5.78 -18.00 7.98
N PRO A 27 5.41 -19.22 7.51
CA PRO A 27 4.06 -19.78 7.73
C PRO A 27 3.60 -19.79 9.19
N LYS A 28 4.48 -20.07 10.13
CA LYS A 28 4.15 -20.06 11.56
C LYS A 28 3.75 -18.67 12.04
N GLN A 29 4.52 -17.65 11.66
CA GLN A 29 4.22 -16.27 12.03
C GLN A 29 3.00 -15.72 11.26
N GLN A 30 2.76 -16.20 10.06
CA GLN A 30 1.53 -15.88 9.33
C GLN A 30 0.29 -16.34 10.09
N ALA A 31 0.30 -17.59 10.60
CA ALA A 31 -0.80 -18.14 11.35
C ALA A 31 -1.07 -17.33 12.63
N ASP A 32 -0.03 -16.98 13.36
CA ASP A 32 -0.13 -16.17 14.57
C ASP A 32 -0.68 -14.76 14.26
N THR A 33 -0.21 -14.14 13.20
CA THR A 33 -0.68 -12.81 12.76
C THR A 33 -2.14 -12.85 12.30
N ARG A 34 -2.54 -13.88 11.56
CA ARG A 34 -3.94 -14.07 11.17
C ARG A 34 -4.85 -14.27 12.36
N THR A 35 -4.45 -15.11 13.32
CA THR A 35 -5.20 -15.33 14.55
C THR A 35 -5.38 -14.01 15.30
N TRP A 36 -4.32 -13.22 15.39
CA TRP A 36 -4.37 -11.90 16.04
C TRP A 36 -5.32 -10.93 15.33
N LEU A 37 -5.26 -10.86 14.00
CA LEU A 37 -6.17 -10.03 13.19
C LEU A 37 -7.63 -10.47 13.36
N GLU A 38 -7.90 -11.77 13.24
CA GLU A 38 -9.25 -12.33 13.32
C GLU A 38 -9.86 -12.19 14.71
N SER A 39 -9.05 -12.31 15.78
CA SER A 39 -9.52 -12.13 17.16
C SER A 39 -10.04 -10.74 17.46
N ARG A 40 -9.74 -9.77 16.63
CA ARG A 40 -10.08 -8.36 16.81
C ARG A 40 -10.89 -7.78 15.65
N ALA A 41 -11.17 -8.59 14.64
CA ALA A 41 -12.03 -8.22 13.54
C ALA A 41 -13.50 -8.14 14.01
N THR A 42 -14.23 -7.24 13.38
CA THR A 42 -15.68 -7.18 13.56
C THR A 42 -16.31 -8.43 12.93
N PRO A 43 -17.35 -9.00 13.55
CA PRO A 43 -18.07 -10.14 12.96
C PRO A 43 -18.48 -9.86 11.52
N TYR A 44 -18.39 -10.89 10.68
CA TYR A 44 -18.70 -10.81 9.27
C TYR A 44 -20.07 -10.15 9.00
N GLY A 45 -20.10 -9.22 8.06
CA GLY A 45 -21.33 -8.51 7.65
C GLY A 45 -21.74 -7.34 8.55
N HIS A 46 -20.99 -7.07 9.61
CA HIS A 46 -21.31 -6.02 10.58
C HIS A 46 -20.15 -5.04 10.76
N TYR A 47 -19.75 -4.37 9.69
CA TYR A 47 -18.78 -3.28 9.85
C TYR A 47 -19.39 -2.15 10.68
N PRO A 48 -18.62 -1.56 11.60
CA PRO A 48 -19.11 -0.39 12.33
C PRO A 48 -19.42 0.75 11.35
N ASP A 49 -20.50 1.51 11.62
CA ASP A 49 -20.90 2.66 10.80
C ASP A 49 -19.79 3.73 10.70
N THR A 50 -18.83 3.70 11.63
CA THR A 50 -17.67 4.58 11.66
C THR A 50 -16.52 4.12 10.77
N LEU A 51 -16.58 2.92 10.18
CA LEU A 51 -15.55 2.45 9.27
C LEU A 51 -15.58 3.29 7.98
N PRO A 52 -14.47 3.96 7.62
CA PRO A 52 -14.45 4.77 6.42
C PRO A 52 -14.71 3.93 5.16
N ASP A 53 -15.33 4.57 4.15
CA ASP A 53 -15.45 3.98 2.82
C ASP A 53 -14.06 3.64 2.28
N VAL A 54 -13.87 2.40 1.85
CA VAL A 54 -12.55 1.85 1.56
C VAL A 54 -11.88 2.51 0.34
N GLY A 55 -12.63 2.89 -0.68
CA GLY A 55 -12.06 3.53 -1.87
C GLY A 55 -11.34 4.84 -1.56
N PRO A 56 -12.04 5.85 -1.03
CA PRO A 56 -11.44 7.11 -0.62
C PRO A 56 -10.37 6.94 0.47
N TRP A 57 -10.57 6.01 1.40
CA TRP A 57 -9.59 5.75 2.44
C TRP A 57 -8.28 5.21 1.86
N ALA A 58 -8.36 4.23 0.94
CA ALA A 58 -7.20 3.68 0.25
C ALA A 58 -6.44 4.76 -0.55
N ALA A 59 -7.17 5.65 -1.22
CA ALA A 59 -6.58 6.78 -1.93
C ALA A 59 -5.81 7.71 -0.98
N GLY A 60 -6.39 8.04 0.16
CA GLY A 60 -5.75 8.88 1.19
C GLY A 60 -4.54 8.21 1.83
N PHE A 61 -4.64 6.92 2.12
CA PHE A 61 -3.52 6.15 2.66
C PHE A 61 -2.37 6.03 1.66
N ALA A 62 -2.67 5.70 0.40
CA ALA A 62 -1.66 5.61 -0.66
C ALA A 62 -0.94 6.95 -0.87
N ARG A 63 -1.67 8.06 -0.88
CA ARG A 63 -1.10 9.41 -0.91
C ARG A 63 -0.14 9.62 0.25
N ALA A 64 -0.56 9.33 1.46
CA ALA A 64 0.27 9.48 2.66
C ALA A 64 1.52 8.58 2.61
N ALA A 65 1.40 7.35 2.09
CA ALA A 65 2.52 6.44 1.93
C ALA A 65 3.56 6.97 0.94
N ILE A 66 3.13 7.47 -0.22
CA ILE A 66 4.04 8.07 -1.20
C ILE A 66 4.69 9.34 -0.64
N GLU A 67 3.92 10.21 0.00
CA GLU A 67 4.49 11.40 0.66
C GLU A 67 5.53 11.02 1.72
N ALA A 68 5.30 9.95 2.47
CA ALA A 68 6.23 9.47 3.49
C ALA A 68 7.54 8.93 2.89
N VAL A 69 7.48 8.14 1.81
CA VAL A 69 8.70 7.62 1.15
C VAL A 69 9.46 8.70 0.37
N LEU A 70 8.81 9.82 0.05
CA LEU A 70 9.43 11.02 -0.53
C LEU A 70 9.93 12.01 0.56
N ASP A 71 9.86 11.64 1.82
CA ASP A 71 10.25 12.46 2.98
C ASP A 71 9.45 13.77 3.12
N LEU A 72 8.23 13.80 2.59
CA LEU A 72 7.28 14.91 2.73
C LEU A 72 6.39 14.78 3.96
N ARG A 73 6.38 13.62 4.59
CA ARG A 73 5.55 13.26 5.72
C ARG A 73 6.31 12.32 6.65
N ASP A 74 6.07 12.41 7.95
CA ASP A 74 6.62 11.47 8.93
C ASP A 74 5.97 10.08 8.75
N LYS A 75 6.78 9.06 8.50
CA LYS A 75 6.33 7.67 8.34
C LYS A 75 5.56 7.14 9.55
N ARG A 76 5.88 7.61 10.76
CA ARG A 76 5.22 7.20 12.00
C ARG A 76 3.73 7.52 12.02
N GLN A 77 3.28 8.48 11.22
CA GLN A 77 1.84 8.78 11.07
C GLN A 77 1.05 7.61 10.47
N LEU A 78 1.73 6.69 9.77
CA LEU A 78 1.11 5.54 9.09
C LEU A 78 1.17 4.25 9.91
N GLU A 79 1.92 4.22 11.00
CA GLU A 79 2.19 3.02 11.79
C GLU A 79 0.92 2.30 12.25
N ARG A 80 -0.08 3.05 12.70
CA ARG A 80 -1.34 2.49 13.19
C ARG A 80 -2.20 1.78 12.13
N TRP A 81 -1.95 2.05 10.85
CA TRP A 81 -2.71 1.50 9.73
C TRP A 81 -1.97 0.41 8.95
N MET A 82 -0.82 0.01 9.44
CA MET A 82 0.00 -1.06 8.88
C MET A 82 0.22 -2.17 9.90
N LEU A 83 0.36 -3.40 9.43
CA LEU A 83 0.90 -4.47 10.27
C LEU A 83 2.27 -4.05 10.79
N PRO A 84 2.63 -4.38 12.04
CA PRO A 84 3.94 -4.02 12.61
C PRO A 84 5.11 -4.49 11.75
N LEU A 85 5.04 -5.70 11.17
CA LEU A 85 6.09 -6.22 10.28
C LEU A 85 6.18 -5.44 8.96
N LEU A 86 5.04 -5.03 8.41
CA LEU A 86 5.03 -4.16 7.23
C LEU A 86 5.64 -2.80 7.54
N PHE A 87 5.27 -2.21 8.66
CA PHE A 87 5.82 -0.92 9.08
C PHE A 87 7.34 -1.00 9.29
N ASN A 88 7.84 -2.08 9.87
CA ASN A 88 9.28 -2.30 10.03
C ASN A 88 10.03 -2.31 8.69
N ALA A 89 9.44 -2.88 7.65
CA ALA A 89 10.01 -2.84 6.30
C ALA A 89 9.87 -1.45 5.66
N PHE A 90 8.71 -0.81 5.84
CA PHE A 90 8.38 0.48 5.23
C PHE A 90 9.17 1.65 5.82
N LYS A 91 9.42 1.66 7.12
CA LYS A 91 10.05 2.81 7.81
C LYS A 91 11.46 3.15 7.35
N HIS A 92 12.14 2.22 6.68
CA HIS A 92 13.50 2.40 6.16
C HIS A 92 13.54 2.86 4.71
N LEU A 93 12.38 2.99 4.04
CA LEU A 93 12.32 3.41 2.65
C LEU A 93 12.53 4.92 2.52
N SER A 94 13.28 5.30 1.49
CA SER A 94 13.33 6.67 1.00
C SER A 94 13.51 6.63 -0.51
N PHE A 95 12.62 7.32 -1.23
CA PHE A 95 12.69 7.46 -2.69
C PHE A 95 13.16 8.85 -3.09
N ARG A 96 13.57 9.65 -2.12
CA ARG A 96 14.08 10.98 -2.37
C ARG A 96 15.46 10.87 -3.03
N GLU A 97 15.61 11.54 -4.17
CA GLU A 97 16.89 11.71 -4.84
C GLU A 97 17.60 12.98 -4.34
N GLU A 98 18.94 12.95 -4.30
CA GLU A 98 19.75 14.13 -3.99
C GLU A 98 19.49 15.21 -5.04
N GLY A 99 19.09 16.39 -4.63
CA GLY A 99 18.77 17.51 -5.50
C GLY A 99 17.30 17.87 -5.61
N ASP A 100 16.40 17.05 -5.08
CA ASP A 100 14.94 17.27 -5.11
C ASP A 100 14.44 18.29 -4.06
N GLU A 101 15.32 19.09 -3.48
CA GLU A 101 14.94 20.03 -2.41
C GLU A 101 13.95 21.12 -2.84
N GLU A 102 13.81 21.38 -4.14
CA GLU A 102 12.99 22.50 -4.63
C GLU A 102 11.52 22.14 -4.87
N THR A 103 11.12 20.88 -4.85
CA THR A 103 9.76 20.48 -5.20
C THR A 103 9.06 19.72 -4.07
N ARG A 104 8.81 20.39 -2.95
CA ARG A 104 7.91 19.88 -1.91
C ARG A 104 6.46 20.08 -2.34
N THR A 105 6.05 19.38 -3.38
CA THR A 105 4.67 19.42 -3.86
C THR A 105 3.89 18.26 -3.28
N ALA A 106 2.71 18.53 -2.73
CA ALA A 106 1.82 17.49 -2.26
C ALA A 106 1.46 16.52 -3.38
N CYS A 107 1.40 15.22 -3.06
CA CYS A 107 0.97 14.20 -3.98
C CYS A 107 -0.55 14.21 -4.16
N ILE A 108 -1.04 13.80 -5.33
CA ILE A 108 -2.46 13.83 -5.67
C ILE A 108 -2.90 12.44 -6.12
N PRO A 109 -3.93 11.83 -5.48
CA PRO A 109 -4.57 10.64 -6.01
C PRO A 109 -5.28 10.98 -7.33
N VAL A 110 -4.93 10.27 -8.40
CA VAL A 110 -5.50 10.50 -9.74
C VAL A 110 -6.70 9.59 -9.97
N THR A 111 -6.56 8.32 -9.62
CA THR A 111 -7.60 7.30 -9.75
C THR A 111 -7.39 6.21 -8.71
N TRP A 112 -8.49 5.54 -8.35
CA TRP A 112 -8.44 4.40 -7.45
C TRP A 112 -9.58 3.43 -7.71
N ARG A 113 -9.33 2.17 -7.38
CA ARG A 113 -10.31 1.09 -7.43
C ARG A 113 -10.15 0.23 -6.19
N ALA A 114 -11.27 -0.25 -5.66
CA ALA A 114 -11.29 -1.17 -4.55
C ALA A 114 -12.28 -2.29 -4.84
N SER A 115 -11.91 -3.52 -4.47
CA SER A 115 -12.77 -4.70 -4.58
C SER A 115 -12.63 -5.55 -3.32
N GLU A 116 -13.66 -6.32 -3.01
CA GLU A 116 -13.68 -7.24 -1.87
C GLU A 116 -13.75 -8.69 -2.38
N PRO A 117 -12.59 -9.30 -2.75
CA PRO A 117 -12.56 -10.65 -3.31
C PRO A 117 -13.00 -11.73 -2.31
N SER A 118 -12.87 -11.46 -1.04
CA SER A 118 -13.41 -12.30 0.04
C SER A 118 -13.88 -11.43 1.20
N PRO A 119 -14.80 -11.93 2.03
CA PRO A 119 -15.36 -11.14 3.14
C PRO A 119 -14.30 -10.55 4.06
N GLY A 120 -14.39 -9.24 4.30
CA GLY A 120 -13.48 -8.51 5.19
C GLY A 120 -12.08 -8.24 4.62
N LYS A 121 -11.79 -8.69 3.41
CA LYS A 121 -10.50 -8.50 2.74
C LYS A 121 -10.72 -7.70 1.46
N VAL A 122 -10.09 -6.55 1.39
CA VAL A 122 -10.21 -5.63 0.27
C VAL A 122 -8.87 -5.50 -0.45
N GLU A 123 -8.93 -5.54 -1.77
CA GLU A 123 -7.80 -5.19 -2.63
C GLU A 123 -8.09 -3.85 -3.28
N ALA A 124 -7.12 -2.94 -3.20
CA ALA A 124 -7.22 -1.62 -3.77
C ALA A 124 -6.00 -1.29 -4.62
N SER A 125 -6.21 -0.55 -5.67
CA SER A 125 -5.14 0.03 -6.49
C SER A 125 -5.37 1.52 -6.63
N VAL A 126 -4.29 2.29 -6.48
CA VAL A 126 -4.32 3.75 -6.50
C VAL A 126 -3.18 4.26 -7.36
N VAL A 127 -3.47 5.25 -8.20
CA VAL A 127 -2.43 6.00 -8.92
C VAL A 127 -2.25 7.33 -8.24
N ILE A 128 -1.02 7.62 -7.83
CA ILE A 128 -0.63 8.87 -7.16
C ILE A 128 0.28 9.66 -8.09
N ARG A 129 -0.07 10.92 -8.33
CA ARG A 129 0.79 11.84 -9.05
C ARG A 129 1.65 12.63 -8.08
N GLY A 130 2.97 12.43 -8.19
CA GLY A 130 3.97 13.25 -7.51
C GLY A 130 4.50 14.36 -8.42
N ALA A 131 5.47 15.13 -7.93
CA ALA A 131 6.07 16.24 -8.70
C ALA A 131 6.81 15.76 -9.95
N ALA A 132 7.56 14.66 -9.86
CA ALA A 132 8.42 14.17 -10.93
C ALA A 132 7.82 12.99 -11.72
N ARG A 133 6.93 12.20 -11.09
CA ARG A 133 6.37 11.00 -11.70
C ARG A 133 5.07 10.57 -11.04
N CYS A 134 4.37 9.64 -11.69
CA CYS A 134 3.25 8.91 -11.08
C CYS A 134 3.73 7.61 -10.45
N TYR A 135 3.05 7.22 -9.37
CA TYR A 135 3.27 5.97 -8.65
C TYR A 135 2.00 5.12 -8.71
N ALA A 136 2.18 3.82 -8.90
CA ALA A 136 1.11 2.86 -8.75
C ALA A 136 1.24 2.19 -7.39
N VAL A 137 0.16 2.20 -6.61
CA VAL A 137 0.12 1.62 -5.27
C VAL A 137 -0.94 0.54 -5.21
N ALA A 138 -0.54 -0.67 -4.88
CA ALA A 138 -1.46 -1.78 -4.62
C ALA A 138 -1.50 -2.09 -3.13
N LEU A 139 -2.70 -2.26 -2.60
CA LEU A 139 -2.95 -2.47 -1.18
C LEU A 139 -3.84 -3.69 -0.98
N ARG A 140 -3.57 -4.47 0.08
CA ARG A 140 -4.55 -5.36 0.66
C ARG A 140 -4.91 -4.84 2.04
N LEU A 141 -6.19 -4.70 2.28
CA LEU A 141 -6.75 -4.12 3.49
C LEU A 141 -7.64 -5.12 4.20
N GLN A 142 -7.60 -5.10 5.52
CA GLN A 142 -8.49 -5.90 6.36
C GLN A 142 -9.05 -5.03 7.48
N GLU A 143 -10.35 -5.20 7.76
CA GLU A 143 -10.95 -4.51 8.90
C GLU A 143 -10.34 -5.02 10.21
N PHE A 144 -10.03 -4.10 11.12
CA PHE A 144 -9.41 -4.37 12.39
C PHE A 144 -9.86 -3.34 13.43
N LYS A 145 -10.65 -3.76 14.40
CA LYS A 145 -11.16 -2.88 15.45
C LYS A 145 -11.83 -1.59 14.93
N GLY A 146 -12.63 -1.70 13.88
CA GLY A 146 -13.35 -0.56 13.31
C GLY A 146 -12.48 0.36 12.45
N ARG A 147 -11.31 -0.08 12.03
CA ARG A 147 -10.43 0.65 11.10
C ARG A 147 -9.84 -0.29 10.04
N TRP A 148 -9.34 0.29 8.97
CA TRP A 148 -8.61 -0.47 7.94
C TRP A 148 -7.17 -0.72 8.36
N MET A 149 -6.73 -1.97 8.22
CA MET A 149 -5.36 -2.40 8.44
C MET A 149 -4.74 -2.86 7.12
N THR A 150 -3.59 -2.33 6.79
CA THR A 150 -2.85 -2.73 5.59
C THR A 150 -2.05 -3.99 5.87
N THR A 151 -2.31 -5.05 5.09
CA THR A 151 -1.65 -6.35 5.20
C THR A 151 -0.72 -6.66 4.04
N ALA A 152 -0.79 -5.89 2.97
CA ALA A 152 0.14 -5.94 1.86
C ALA A 152 0.24 -4.56 1.21
N LEU A 153 1.41 -4.22 0.73
CA LEU A 153 1.71 -2.95 0.06
C LEU A 153 2.72 -3.17 -1.05
N GLU A 154 2.39 -2.69 -2.23
CA GLU A 154 3.31 -2.66 -3.38
C GLU A 154 3.32 -1.26 -3.97
N ILE A 155 4.50 -0.75 -4.25
CA ILE A 155 4.73 0.55 -4.88
C ILE A 155 5.56 0.34 -6.15
N ALA A 156 5.06 0.89 -7.24
CA ALA A 156 5.74 0.85 -8.53
C ALA A 156 5.81 2.23 -9.20
#